data_27dfeb056e6064c8e40e8c60f80f7a9a
#
_entry.id   27dfeb056e6064c8e40e8c60f80f7a9a
#
_cell.length_a   1.000
_cell.length_b   1.000
_cell.length_c   1.000
_cell.angle_alpha   90.00
_cell.angle_beta   90.00
_cell.angle_gamma   90.00
#
_symmetry.space_group_name_H-M   'P 1'
#
loop_
_entity.id
_entity.type
_entity.pdbx_description
1 polymer ?
#
loop_
_entity_poly.entity_id
_entity_poly.type
_entity_poly.pdbx_seq_one_letter_code
_entity_poly.pdbx_strand_id
1 'polypeptide(L)'
;VTGLSEERKLNSISSISQVKVAANVVNKPITSLSQALQGGVTGISVSQESGLPGGDAAAVKIRGVSTLGNSDPLVLVDGIPMDMNNLDPNTIESVTVLKDAAAAAVYGARAANGVIVVKTKRGVVGKVNVNYSGYAGVQKATYMPDFVDAPTYMKMVNEAYYNIGGDPVYSDDA
;
A
#
# COMPACT_ATOMS: atom_id res chain seq x y z
N VAL A 1 19.50 6.97 4.52
CA VAL A 1 19.86 5.54 4.52
C VAL A 1 19.58 5.00 3.14
N THR A 2 20.56 4.48 2.47
CA THR A 2 20.47 3.91 1.10
C THR A 2 20.47 2.37 1.13
N GLY A 3 19.84 1.77 2.14
CA GLY A 3 19.76 0.33 2.32
C GLY A 3 20.87 -0.21 3.22
N LEU A 4 22.09 -0.36 2.70
CA LEU A 4 23.25 -0.91 3.44
C LEU A 4 24.16 0.16 4.06
N SER A 5 24.03 1.43 3.68
CA SER A 5 24.85 2.52 4.18
C SER A 5 24.04 3.75 4.55
N GLU A 6 24.55 4.55 5.48
CA GLU A 6 24.00 5.85 5.81
C GLU A 6 24.73 6.93 4.99
N GLU A 7 23.97 7.63 4.16
CA GLU A 7 24.46 8.73 3.35
C GLU A 7 23.71 10.02 3.67
N ARG A 8 24.41 11.15 3.70
CA ARG A 8 23.74 12.44 3.91
C ARG A 8 22.90 12.77 2.68
N LYS A 9 21.66 13.26 2.90
CA LYS A 9 20.72 13.61 1.83
C LYS A 9 21.28 14.57 0.79
N LEU A 10 22.21 15.44 1.18
CA LEU A 10 22.86 16.41 0.29
C LEU A 10 23.86 15.76 -0.70
N ASN A 11 24.37 14.57 -0.38
CA ASN A 11 25.34 13.86 -1.20
C ASN A 11 24.72 12.73 -2.01
N SER A 12 23.41 12.49 -1.82
CA SER A 12 22.72 11.43 -2.54
C SER A 12 22.28 11.92 -3.91
N ILE A 13 22.81 11.31 -4.96
CA ILE A 13 22.40 11.54 -6.36
C ILE A 13 21.10 10.80 -6.68
N SER A 14 20.72 9.84 -5.84
CA SER A 14 19.54 8.99 -6.03
C SER A 14 18.25 9.67 -5.60
N SER A 15 17.16 9.43 -6.33
CA SER A 15 15.81 9.91 -5.97
C SER A 15 15.23 9.10 -4.79
N ILE A 16 15.61 9.50 -3.59
CA ILE A 16 15.19 8.86 -2.33
C ILE A 16 14.21 9.79 -1.62
N SER A 17 13.06 9.25 -1.24
CA SER A 17 12.12 9.94 -0.37
C SER A 17 12.08 9.25 0.98
N GLN A 18 12.38 9.98 2.04
CA GLN A 18 12.29 9.50 3.42
C GLN A 18 11.18 10.24 4.15
N VAL A 19 10.33 9.50 4.83
CA VAL A 19 9.28 10.04 5.69
C VAL A 19 9.41 9.47 7.09
N LYS A 20 9.40 10.35 8.08
CA LYS A 20 9.23 9.96 9.48
C LYS A 20 7.74 9.71 9.70
N VAL A 21 7.35 8.47 9.81
CA VAL A 21 5.94 8.07 9.96
C VAL A 21 5.32 8.65 11.23
N ALA A 22 6.10 8.78 12.29
CA ALA A 22 5.63 9.34 13.55
C ALA A 22 4.95 10.72 13.42
N ALA A 23 5.40 11.58 12.50
CA ALA A 23 4.80 12.90 12.30
C ALA A 23 3.43 12.85 11.58
N ASN A 24 3.19 11.82 10.77
CA ASN A 24 1.96 11.67 9.98
C ASN A 24 0.89 10.83 10.68
N VAL A 25 1.30 9.97 11.61
CA VAL A 25 0.42 9.02 12.31
C VAL A 25 -0.25 9.63 13.54
N VAL A 26 0.40 10.61 14.21
CA VAL A 26 -0.04 11.14 15.51
C VAL A 26 -1.46 11.70 15.50
N ASN A 27 -1.98 12.15 14.35
CA ASN A 27 -3.28 12.82 14.26
C ASN A 27 -4.31 12.11 13.35
N LYS A 28 -4.02 10.90 12.86
CA LYS A 28 -4.96 10.17 12.00
C LYS A 28 -5.16 8.76 12.56
N PRO A 29 -6.41 8.27 12.65
CA PRO A 29 -6.69 6.88 12.99
C PRO A 29 -6.29 5.99 11.80
N ILE A 30 -5.02 5.60 11.75
CA ILE A 30 -4.44 4.83 10.65
C ILE A 30 -4.39 3.37 11.09
N THR A 31 -5.05 2.50 10.35
CA THR A 31 -5.12 1.07 10.61
C THR A 31 -4.03 0.29 9.90
N SER A 32 -3.45 0.84 8.80
CA SER A 32 -2.39 0.17 8.03
C SER A 32 -1.28 1.14 7.63
N LEU A 33 -0.05 0.61 7.44
CA LEU A 33 1.08 1.42 6.97
C LEU A 33 0.84 2.01 5.58
N SER A 34 0.14 1.30 4.70
CA SER A 34 -0.20 1.77 3.37
C SER A 34 -1.02 3.07 3.41
N GLN A 35 -1.98 3.17 4.33
CA GLN A 35 -2.74 4.41 4.56
C GLN A 35 -1.86 5.54 5.10
N ALA A 36 -0.87 5.22 5.95
CA ALA A 36 0.07 6.21 6.48
C ALA A 36 0.92 6.87 5.40
N LEU A 37 1.20 6.14 4.31
CA LEU A 37 1.99 6.62 3.18
C LEU A 37 1.18 7.48 2.21
N GLN A 38 -0.16 7.40 2.26
CA GLN A 38 -1.04 8.16 1.38
C GLN A 38 -0.87 9.67 1.60
N GLY A 39 -0.47 10.37 0.55
CA GLY A 39 -0.23 11.82 0.58
C GLY A 39 1.03 12.27 1.34
N GLY A 40 1.76 11.34 1.99
CA GLY A 40 2.97 11.67 2.75
C GLY A 40 4.27 11.55 1.95
N VAL A 41 4.26 10.83 0.84
CA VAL A 41 5.45 10.54 0.04
C VAL A 41 5.21 10.88 -1.42
N THR A 42 6.08 11.70 -2.00
CA THR A 42 6.00 12.02 -3.42
C THR A 42 6.38 10.84 -4.30
N GLY A 43 5.62 10.59 -5.38
CA GLY A 43 5.89 9.54 -6.37
C GLY A 43 5.51 8.13 -5.91
N ILE A 44 4.64 8.03 -4.91
CA ILE A 44 3.90 6.82 -4.55
C ILE A 44 2.43 7.06 -4.89
N SER A 45 1.81 6.08 -5.52
CA SER A 45 0.36 5.98 -5.67
C SER A 45 -0.15 4.92 -4.71
N VAL A 46 -1.10 5.29 -3.88
CA VAL A 46 -1.79 4.37 -2.96
C VAL A 46 -3.24 4.32 -3.39
N SER A 47 -3.70 3.16 -3.82
CA SER A 47 -5.08 2.92 -4.21
C SER A 47 -5.72 1.87 -3.31
N GLN A 48 -6.92 2.15 -2.86
CA GLN A 48 -7.78 1.20 -2.15
C GLN A 48 -8.82 0.68 -3.15
N GLU A 49 -8.95 -0.64 -3.26
CA GLU A 49 -9.90 -1.25 -4.18
C GLU A 49 -11.32 -1.28 -3.61
N SER A 50 -11.43 -1.38 -2.29
CA SER A 50 -12.71 -1.36 -1.60
C SER A 50 -12.70 -0.37 -0.45
N GLY A 51 -13.85 0.22 -0.13
CA GLY A 51 -14.05 1.06 1.05
C GLY A 51 -14.58 0.28 2.25
N LEU A 52 -14.40 -1.04 2.28
CA LEU A 52 -14.91 -1.90 3.36
C LEU A 52 -14.09 -1.69 4.63
N PRO A 53 -14.72 -1.35 5.74
CA PRO A 53 -14.04 -1.22 7.01
C PRO A 53 -13.33 -2.52 7.41
N GLY A 54 -12.01 -2.44 7.65
CA GLY A 54 -11.19 -3.59 8.08
C GLY A 54 -10.77 -4.56 6.97
N GLY A 55 -11.20 -4.36 5.73
CA GLY A 55 -10.86 -5.23 4.59
C GLY A 55 -9.82 -4.65 3.62
N ASP A 56 -9.28 -3.47 3.90
CA ASP A 56 -8.52 -2.71 2.94
C ASP A 56 -7.00 -2.88 3.06
N ALA A 57 -6.49 -3.86 2.36
CA ALA A 57 -5.09 -3.81 1.93
C ALA A 57 -4.99 -2.79 0.78
N ALA A 58 -4.40 -1.62 1.03
CA ALA A 58 -4.16 -0.67 -0.04
C ALA A 58 -3.00 -1.13 -0.92
N ALA A 59 -3.21 -1.11 -2.23
CA ALA A 59 -2.16 -1.35 -3.20
C ALA A 59 -1.26 -0.11 -3.30
N VAL A 60 0.05 -0.31 -3.11
CA VAL A 60 1.05 0.75 -3.18
C VAL A 60 1.88 0.55 -4.44
N LYS A 61 1.97 1.58 -5.27
CA LYS A 61 2.76 1.55 -6.51
C LYS A 61 3.72 2.73 -6.56
N ILE A 62 4.96 2.45 -6.98
CA ILE A 62 5.98 3.47 -7.17
C ILE A 62 6.05 3.80 -8.66
N ARG A 63 5.87 5.10 -9.00
CA ARG A 63 5.85 5.60 -10.38
C ARG A 63 4.75 5.03 -11.27
N GLY A 64 3.66 4.51 -10.66
CA GLY A 64 2.51 3.96 -11.39
C GLY A 64 2.70 2.50 -11.82
N VAL A 65 1.89 2.06 -12.79
CA VAL A 65 1.92 0.69 -13.34
C VAL A 65 2.96 0.65 -14.44
N SER A 66 4.05 -0.07 -14.23
CA SER A 66 5.17 -0.19 -15.18
C SER A 66 5.11 -1.45 -16.03
N THR A 67 4.32 -2.45 -15.65
CA THR A 67 4.21 -3.74 -16.33
C THR A 67 2.77 -4.23 -16.35
N LEU A 68 2.44 -5.13 -17.28
CA LEU A 68 1.16 -5.85 -17.32
C LEU A 68 1.08 -6.96 -16.24
N GLY A 69 2.20 -7.29 -15.61
CA GLY A 69 2.28 -8.26 -14.51
C GLY A 69 2.23 -7.59 -13.14
N ASN A 70 2.87 -8.21 -12.15
CA ASN A 70 2.95 -7.66 -10.80
C ASN A 70 3.83 -6.40 -10.80
N SER A 71 3.25 -5.27 -10.41
CA SER A 71 3.90 -3.96 -10.27
C SER A 71 4.10 -3.53 -8.81
N ASP A 72 3.97 -4.46 -7.86
CA ASP A 72 4.15 -4.16 -6.45
C ASP A 72 5.63 -3.91 -6.12
N PRO A 73 5.93 -2.92 -5.28
CA PRO A 73 7.29 -2.66 -4.83
C PRO A 73 7.74 -3.75 -3.84
N LEU A 74 9.06 -3.96 -3.77
CA LEU A 74 9.63 -4.81 -2.74
C LEU A 74 9.60 -4.08 -1.39
N VAL A 75 8.92 -4.65 -0.41
CA VAL A 75 8.88 -4.11 0.96
C VAL A 75 9.86 -4.85 1.83
N LEU A 76 10.75 -4.12 2.50
CA LEU A 76 11.75 -4.65 3.42
C LEU A 76 11.57 -4.04 4.79
N VAL A 77 11.31 -4.86 5.78
CA VAL A 77 11.21 -4.46 7.20
C VAL A 77 12.48 -4.90 7.91
N ASP A 78 13.28 -3.94 8.32
CA ASP A 78 14.62 -4.17 8.91
C ASP A 78 15.50 -5.14 8.08
N GLY A 79 15.34 -5.09 6.73
CA GLY A 79 16.06 -5.92 5.77
C GLY A 79 15.38 -7.23 5.39
N ILE A 80 14.25 -7.58 5.99
CA ILE A 80 13.50 -8.81 5.71
C ILE A 80 12.30 -8.49 4.80
N PRO A 81 12.08 -9.20 3.68
CA PRO A 81 10.90 -9.04 2.86
C PRO A 81 9.63 -9.40 3.64
N MET A 82 8.69 -8.49 3.71
CA MET A 82 7.45 -8.65 4.48
C MET A 82 6.32 -7.86 3.84
N ASP A 83 5.06 -8.29 4.08
CA ASP A 83 3.88 -7.55 3.65
C ASP A 83 3.69 -6.30 4.52
N MET A 84 3.49 -5.17 3.85
CA MET A 84 3.30 -3.87 4.49
C MET A 84 2.00 -3.79 5.32
N ASN A 85 0.97 -4.52 4.93
CA ASN A 85 -0.33 -4.46 5.57
C ASN A 85 -0.36 -5.15 6.95
N ASN A 86 0.60 -6.02 7.21
CA ASN A 86 0.75 -6.72 8.49
C ASN A 86 1.56 -5.94 9.54
N LEU A 87 1.96 -4.70 9.22
CA LEU A 87 2.78 -3.88 10.11
C LEU A 87 1.94 -2.90 10.92
N ASP A 88 2.16 -2.87 12.23
CA ASP A 88 1.60 -1.81 13.08
C ASP A 88 2.33 -0.49 12.82
N PRO A 89 1.64 0.57 12.35
CA PRO A 89 2.24 1.87 12.09
C PRO A 89 2.95 2.47 13.30
N ASN A 90 2.50 2.12 14.52
CA ASN A 90 3.08 2.64 15.77
C ASN A 90 4.48 2.09 16.07
N THR A 91 4.83 0.92 15.53
CA THR A 91 6.15 0.31 15.70
C THR A 91 7.20 0.88 14.75
N ILE A 92 6.80 1.69 13.77
CA ILE A 92 7.66 2.19 12.71
C ILE A 92 8.36 3.48 13.13
N GLU A 93 9.66 3.55 12.90
CA GLU A 93 10.47 4.75 13.06
C GLU A 93 10.45 5.60 11.80
N SER A 94 10.77 4.98 10.66
CA SER A 94 10.86 5.68 9.38
C SER A 94 10.60 4.74 8.21
N VAL A 95 10.10 5.32 7.11
CA VAL A 95 9.95 4.66 5.83
C VAL A 95 10.77 5.41 4.78
N THR A 96 11.60 4.66 4.06
CA THR A 96 12.43 5.18 2.98
C THR A 96 12.01 4.52 1.68
N VAL A 97 11.74 5.32 0.66
CA VAL A 97 11.33 4.84 -0.65
C VAL A 97 12.43 5.07 -1.66
N LEU A 98 12.95 3.97 -2.20
CA LEU A 98 13.97 3.96 -3.24
C LEU A 98 13.25 3.85 -4.60
N LYS A 99 13.25 4.96 -5.32
CA LYS A 99 12.53 5.07 -6.60
C LYS A 99 13.44 4.78 -7.79
N ASP A 100 14.75 4.98 -7.63
CA ASP A 100 15.71 4.81 -8.70
C ASP A 100 16.18 3.37 -8.82
N ALA A 101 16.34 2.91 -10.05
CA ALA A 101 16.90 1.60 -10.35
C ALA A 101 18.31 1.42 -9.76
N ALA A 102 19.13 2.47 -9.74
CA ALA A 102 20.47 2.43 -9.15
C ALA A 102 20.43 2.16 -7.64
N ALA A 103 19.54 2.83 -6.91
CA ALA A 103 19.35 2.62 -5.48
C ALA A 103 18.70 1.25 -5.18
N ALA A 104 17.84 0.77 -6.07
CA ALA A 104 17.15 -0.51 -5.95
C ALA A 104 18.01 -1.69 -6.38
N ALA A 105 19.04 -1.48 -7.22
CA ALA A 105 19.89 -2.53 -7.78
C ALA A 105 20.57 -3.43 -6.72
N VAL A 106 20.83 -2.89 -5.53
CA VAL A 106 21.39 -3.64 -4.39
C VAL A 106 20.48 -4.82 -3.98
N TYR A 107 19.18 -4.73 -4.28
CA TYR A 107 18.17 -5.74 -3.91
C TYR A 107 17.81 -6.68 -5.07
N GLY A 108 18.51 -6.56 -6.21
CA GLY A 108 18.37 -7.43 -7.37
C GLY A 108 17.10 -7.22 -8.18
N ALA A 109 16.77 -8.20 -9.05
CA ALA A 109 15.64 -8.11 -9.99
C ALA A 109 14.27 -7.90 -9.33
N ARG A 110 14.09 -8.37 -8.10
CA ARG A 110 12.84 -8.19 -7.33
C ARG A 110 12.55 -6.73 -6.98
N ALA A 111 13.54 -5.87 -7.07
CA ALA A 111 13.44 -4.44 -6.80
C ALA A 111 13.15 -3.59 -8.04
N ALA A 112 12.85 -4.22 -9.19
CA ALA A 112 12.60 -3.52 -10.46
C ALA A 112 11.47 -2.48 -10.36
N ASN A 113 10.44 -2.76 -9.54
CA ASN A 113 9.31 -1.86 -9.31
C ASN A 113 9.55 -0.85 -8.17
N GLY A 114 10.80 -0.75 -7.67
CA GLY A 114 11.20 0.07 -6.54
C GLY A 114 11.19 -0.71 -5.21
N VAL A 115 11.75 -0.07 -4.19
CA VAL A 115 11.89 -0.66 -2.85
C VAL A 115 11.36 0.29 -1.79
N ILE A 116 10.60 -0.25 -0.86
CA ILE A 116 10.16 0.43 0.35
C ILE A 116 10.90 -0.18 1.53
N VAL A 117 11.80 0.58 2.13
CA VAL A 117 12.57 0.17 3.30
C VAL A 117 11.91 0.76 4.54
N VAL A 118 11.40 -0.13 5.40
CA VAL A 118 10.78 0.21 6.68
C VAL A 118 11.78 -0.08 7.79
N LYS A 119 12.00 0.91 8.65
CA LYS A 119 12.83 0.78 9.82
C LYS A 119 11.93 0.82 11.05
N THR A 120 12.02 -0.19 11.92
CA THR A 120 11.27 -0.23 13.17
C THR A 120 11.98 0.50 14.29
N LYS A 121 11.22 0.91 15.30
CA LYS A 121 11.76 1.52 16.52
C LYS A 121 12.58 0.49 17.28
N ARG A 122 13.83 0.82 17.58
CA ARG A 122 14.71 -0.02 18.38
C ARG A 122 14.74 0.45 19.82
N GLY A 123 14.90 -0.49 20.74
CA GLY A 123 15.16 -0.18 22.14
C GLY A 123 16.48 0.59 22.30
N VAL A 124 16.47 1.58 23.18
CA VAL A 124 17.65 2.36 23.53
C VAL A 124 18.10 1.96 24.93
N VAL A 125 19.40 1.78 25.12
CA VAL A 125 19.97 1.50 26.44
C VAL A 125 19.69 2.70 27.37
N GLY A 126 19.02 2.46 28.49
CA GLY A 126 18.67 3.52 29.43
C GLY A 126 17.53 3.16 30.37
N LYS A 127 16.80 4.18 30.83
CA LYS A 127 15.62 3.99 31.66
C LYS A 127 14.50 3.32 30.89
N VAL A 128 13.80 2.38 31.54
CA VAL A 128 12.61 1.76 30.96
C VAL A 128 11.54 2.81 30.75
N ASN A 129 11.09 2.99 29.52
CA ASN A 129 9.96 3.84 29.14
C ASN A 129 8.79 2.94 28.75
N VAL A 130 7.69 3.08 29.46
CA VAL A 130 6.45 2.38 29.15
C VAL A 130 5.46 3.40 28.61
N ASN A 131 5.10 3.26 27.32
CA ASN A 131 4.09 4.09 26.69
C ASN A 131 2.87 3.22 26.38
N TYR A 132 1.70 3.68 26.78
CA TYR A 132 0.43 3.08 26.38
C TYR A 132 -0.32 4.08 25.49
N SER A 133 -0.73 3.63 24.31
CA SER A 133 -1.61 4.39 23.44
C SER A 133 -2.76 3.49 23.00
N GLY A 134 -3.96 4.01 23.02
CA GLY A 134 -5.15 3.30 22.58
C GLY A 134 -6.08 4.27 21.85
N TYR A 135 -6.78 3.75 20.84
CA TYR A 135 -7.83 4.49 20.16
C TYR A 135 -9.06 3.59 19.99
N ALA A 136 -10.21 4.21 19.95
CA ALA A 136 -11.46 3.57 19.55
C ALA A 136 -12.08 4.39 18.43
N GLY A 137 -12.55 3.73 17.41
CA GLY A 137 -13.13 4.39 16.24
C GLY A 137 -14.23 3.56 15.61
N VAL A 138 -15.16 4.22 14.93
CA VAL A 138 -16.19 3.58 14.13
C VAL A 138 -15.96 3.95 12.67
N GLN A 139 -15.83 2.93 11.82
CA GLN A 139 -15.74 3.11 10.39
C GLN A 139 -17.10 2.86 9.76
N LYS A 140 -17.51 3.73 8.85
CA LYS A 140 -18.72 3.58 8.06
C LYS A 140 -18.39 3.81 6.59
N ALA A 141 -18.90 2.93 5.73
CA ALA A 141 -18.79 3.15 4.29
C ALA A 141 -19.47 4.46 3.90
N THR A 142 -18.77 5.32 3.19
CA THR A 142 -19.29 6.62 2.74
C THR A 142 -20.26 6.45 1.57
N TYR A 143 -20.01 5.43 0.75
CA TYR A 143 -20.81 5.07 -0.40
C TYR A 143 -20.84 3.55 -0.53
N MET A 144 -22.01 3.00 -0.72
CA MET A 144 -22.21 1.60 -1.11
C MET A 144 -22.89 1.63 -2.48
N PRO A 145 -22.30 0.97 -3.49
CA PRO A 145 -22.95 0.87 -4.79
C PRO A 145 -24.24 0.06 -4.67
N ASP A 146 -25.29 0.54 -5.30
CA ASP A 146 -26.51 -0.22 -5.46
C ASP A 146 -26.29 -1.29 -6.54
N PHE A 147 -26.34 -2.53 -6.16
CA PHE A 147 -26.23 -3.65 -7.09
C PHE A 147 -27.61 -3.92 -7.71
N VAL A 148 -27.61 -4.21 -8.99
CA VAL A 148 -28.82 -4.65 -9.69
C VAL A 148 -29.27 -6.01 -9.15
N ASP A 149 -30.57 -6.24 -9.15
CA ASP A 149 -31.15 -7.53 -8.80
C ASP A 149 -30.75 -8.64 -9.79
N ALA A 150 -30.81 -9.88 -9.36
CA ALA A 150 -30.34 -11.02 -10.15
C ALA A 150 -31.02 -11.12 -11.54
N PRO A 151 -32.35 -10.95 -11.69
CA PRO A 151 -32.98 -10.97 -13.01
C PRO A 151 -32.49 -9.88 -13.95
N THR A 152 -32.26 -8.66 -13.45
CA THR A 152 -31.72 -7.56 -14.26
C THR A 152 -30.28 -7.83 -14.67
N TYR A 153 -29.44 -8.36 -13.75
CA TYR A 153 -28.09 -8.78 -14.08
C TYR A 153 -28.03 -9.82 -15.19
N MET A 154 -28.88 -10.88 -15.11
CA MET A 154 -28.97 -11.94 -16.12
C MET A 154 -29.34 -11.40 -17.49
N LYS A 155 -30.33 -10.49 -17.55
CA LYS A 155 -30.72 -9.82 -18.80
C LYS A 155 -29.59 -8.99 -19.40
N MET A 156 -28.90 -8.21 -18.57
CA MET A 156 -27.76 -7.38 -19.04
C MET A 156 -26.61 -8.24 -19.58
N VAL A 157 -26.33 -9.38 -18.90
CA VAL A 157 -25.30 -10.30 -19.38
C VAL A 157 -25.70 -10.95 -20.71
N ASN A 158 -26.94 -11.43 -20.84
CA ASN A 158 -27.43 -12.00 -22.09
C ASN A 158 -27.40 -10.98 -23.24
N GLU A 159 -27.80 -9.73 -22.97
CA GLU A 159 -27.72 -8.64 -23.96
C GLU A 159 -26.27 -8.36 -24.39
N ALA A 160 -25.33 -8.35 -23.44
CA ALA A 160 -23.92 -8.17 -23.75
C ALA A 160 -23.39 -9.29 -24.65
N TYR A 161 -23.75 -10.55 -24.38
CA TYR A 161 -23.37 -11.69 -25.23
C TYR A 161 -24.01 -11.63 -26.58
N TYR A 162 -25.29 -11.28 -26.68
CA TYR A 162 -25.98 -11.09 -27.93
C TYR A 162 -25.32 -10.02 -28.82
N ASN A 163 -24.88 -8.92 -28.24
CA ASN A 163 -24.22 -7.81 -28.94
C ASN A 163 -22.86 -8.20 -29.53
N ILE A 164 -22.18 -9.21 -29.01
CA ILE A 164 -20.94 -9.76 -29.55
C ILE A 164 -21.16 -10.98 -30.47
N GLY A 165 -22.45 -11.32 -30.78
CA GLY A 165 -22.80 -12.45 -31.62
C GLY A 165 -22.71 -13.81 -30.91
N GLY A 166 -22.73 -13.86 -29.59
CA GLY A 166 -22.73 -15.08 -28.79
C GLY A 166 -24.15 -15.49 -28.35
N ASP A 167 -24.28 -16.72 -27.86
CA ASP A 167 -25.54 -17.26 -27.35
C ASP A 167 -25.76 -16.73 -25.90
N PRO A 168 -27.03 -16.65 -25.45
CA PRO A 168 -27.35 -16.21 -24.09
C PRO A 168 -26.78 -17.17 -23.05
N VAL A 169 -26.21 -16.63 -21.99
CA VAL A 169 -25.60 -17.41 -20.90
C VAL A 169 -26.64 -17.95 -19.94
N TYR A 170 -27.72 -17.19 -19.75
CA TYR A 170 -28.83 -17.55 -18.84
C TYR A 170 -30.08 -17.85 -19.65
N SER A 171 -30.79 -18.92 -19.29
CA SER A 171 -32.08 -19.26 -19.89
C SER A 171 -33.17 -18.27 -19.42
N ASP A 172 -34.19 -18.04 -20.27
CA ASP A 172 -35.33 -17.16 -19.93
C ASP A 172 -36.22 -17.72 -18.84
N ASP A 173 -36.02 -18.98 -18.43
CA ASP A 173 -36.84 -19.69 -17.44
C ASP A 173 -36.29 -19.59 -16.00
N ALA A 174 -35.32 -18.66 -15.72
CA ALA A 174 -34.68 -18.51 -14.42
C ALA A 174 -35.22 -17.34 -13.60
#